data_c730b813ae529b23bd03cfaca4aac760
#
_entry.id   c730b813ae529b23bd03cfaca4aac760
#
_cell.length_a   1.000
_cell.length_b   1.000
_cell.length_c   1.000
_cell.angle_alpha   90.00
_cell.angle_beta   90.00
_cell.angle_gamma   90.00
#
_symmetry.space_group_name_H-M   'P 1'
#
loop_
_entity.id
_entity.type
_entity.pdbx_description
1 polymer ?
#
loop_
_entity_poly.entity_id
_entity_poly.type
_entity_poly.pdbx_seq_one_letter_code
_entity_poly.pdbx_strand_id
1 'polypeptide(L)'
;MFKNLAIGAAFALALAPAASFAAGGGDQHIEDFAFSFEGPFGTYDQNQLQRGLQVYTEVCAACHGLQYVPLRTLADEGGPGLPEDQVRAYAAGFAVLDEEANRYLYDAEKDEFRPLIDSDHFPANHAAGAPDLSLIAKSRAGFHGPYGLGINQLFKGIGGAEYIASLMIGYTGEEKEEAGTILYENTAFPGGWISMAPPLYGEDVEYADGHSNDLHHEAEDIAAFLMWAAEPKMMARKQAGFVGVLFLTILASLLYLTNKRLWAPHKGKKH
;
A
#
# COMPACT_ATOMS: atom_id res chain seq x y z
N MET A 1 2.30 8.50 -52.50
CA MET A 1 2.80 9.05 -51.23
C MET A 1 1.72 9.20 -50.15
N PHE A 2 0.45 9.37 -50.49
CA PHE A 2 -0.65 9.56 -49.50
C PHE A 2 -1.24 8.29 -48.88
N LYS A 3 -1.04 7.10 -49.48
CA LYS A 3 -1.57 5.83 -48.93
C LYS A 3 -0.86 5.37 -47.63
N ASN A 4 0.43 5.69 -47.48
CA ASN A 4 1.21 5.29 -46.30
C ASN A 4 0.97 6.21 -45.09
N LEU A 5 0.47 7.44 -45.31
CA LEU A 5 0.11 8.36 -44.25
C LEU A 5 -1.19 7.94 -43.55
N ALA A 6 -2.15 7.38 -44.34
CA ALA A 6 -3.44 6.93 -43.78
C ALA A 6 -3.31 5.69 -42.89
N ILE A 7 -2.36 4.79 -43.18
CA ILE A 7 -2.11 3.59 -42.36
C ILE A 7 -1.43 3.98 -41.03
N GLY A 8 -0.52 4.96 -41.04
CA GLY A 8 0.10 5.47 -39.82
C GLY A 8 -0.88 6.17 -38.87
N ALA A 9 -1.82 6.91 -39.42
CA ALA A 9 -2.86 7.58 -38.62
C ALA A 9 -3.89 6.60 -38.02
N ALA A 10 -4.21 5.51 -38.74
CA ALA A 10 -5.12 4.48 -38.21
C ALA A 10 -4.50 3.65 -37.09
N PHE A 11 -3.18 3.44 -37.12
CA PHE A 11 -2.47 2.73 -36.04
C PHE A 11 -2.29 3.59 -34.78
N ALA A 12 -2.17 4.91 -34.93
CA ALA A 12 -2.10 5.84 -33.80
C ALA A 12 -3.45 5.99 -33.06
N LEU A 13 -4.58 5.85 -33.77
CA LEU A 13 -5.91 5.89 -33.15
C LEU A 13 -6.27 4.61 -32.38
N ALA A 14 -5.67 3.46 -32.73
CA ALA A 14 -5.92 2.20 -32.06
C ALA A 14 -5.16 2.06 -30.72
N LEU A 15 -4.25 2.95 -30.41
CA LEU A 15 -3.48 3.02 -29.17
C LEU A 15 -3.99 4.09 -28.18
N ALA A 16 -5.13 4.71 -28.44
CA ALA A 16 -5.77 5.55 -27.45
C ALA A 16 -6.21 4.64 -26.30
N PRO A 17 -5.66 4.79 -25.06
CA PRO A 17 -6.17 4.04 -23.92
C PRO A 17 -7.64 4.40 -23.76
N ALA A 18 -8.51 3.39 -23.79
CA ALA A 18 -9.87 3.57 -23.33
C ALA A 18 -9.76 4.04 -21.88
N ALA A 19 -10.12 5.28 -21.62
CA ALA A 19 -10.25 5.79 -20.25
C ALA A 19 -11.33 4.95 -19.59
N SER A 20 -10.89 3.94 -18.80
CA SER A 20 -11.77 3.23 -17.90
C SER A 20 -12.18 4.24 -16.84
N PHE A 21 -13.34 4.88 -17.03
CA PHE A 21 -14.00 5.56 -15.93
C PHE A 21 -14.36 4.47 -14.94
N ALA A 22 -13.58 4.33 -13.87
CA ALA A 22 -14.02 3.62 -12.68
C ALA A 22 -15.29 4.31 -12.21
N ALA A 23 -16.42 3.59 -12.31
CA ALA A 23 -17.70 4.04 -11.83
C ALA A 23 -17.65 4.10 -10.28
N GLY A 24 -17.27 5.23 -9.76
CA GLY A 24 -17.31 5.58 -8.35
C GLY A 24 -17.73 7.04 -8.28
N GLY A 25 -19.06 7.26 -8.45
CA GLY A 25 -19.61 8.60 -8.41
C GLY A 25 -19.80 9.06 -6.97
N GLY A 26 -19.00 9.98 -6.56
CA GLY A 26 -19.03 10.81 -5.37
C GLY A 26 -17.66 11.47 -5.32
N ASP A 27 -17.63 12.78 -5.05
CA ASP A 27 -16.36 13.48 -4.85
C ASP A 27 -15.70 12.94 -3.57
N GLN A 28 -14.85 11.92 -3.73
CA GLN A 28 -14.01 11.43 -2.63
C GLN A 28 -13.03 12.54 -2.24
N HIS A 29 -13.00 12.85 -0.96
CA HIS A 29 -12.03 13.78 -0.41
C HIS A 29 -10.84 12.99 0.14
N ILE A 30 -9.74 12.94 -0.62
CA ILE A 30 -8.49 12.34 -0.22
C ILE A 30 -7.48 13.43 0.06
N GLU A 31 -7.02 13.49 1.29
CA GLU A 31 -5.99 14.42 1.73
C GLU A 31 -4.60 13.93 1.28
N ASP A 32 -3.75 14.86 0.87
CA ASP A 32 -2.39 14.60 0.42
C ASP A 32 -1.43 14.64 1.61
N PHE A 33 -1.20 13.50 2.23
CA PHE A 33 -0.26 13.34 3.34
C PHE A 33 1.18 13.25 2.80
N ALA A 34 2.14 13.83 3.52
CA ALA A 34 3.56 13.85 3.11
C ALA A 34 4.31 12.64 3.72
N PHE A 35 4.14 11.48 3.14
CA PHE A 35 4.82 10.29 3.63
C PHE A 35 6.30 10.26 3.27
N SER A 36 7.15 9.84 4.22
CA SER A 36 8.60 9.72 4.05
C SER A 36 9.04 8.79 2.93
N PHE A 37 8.21 7.79 2.60
CA PHE A 37 8.46 6.80 1.57
C PHE A 37 8.00 7.20 0.16
N GLU A 38 7.53 8.42 -0.06
CA GLU A 38 7.14 8.88 -1.38
C GLU A 38 8.32 9.07 -2.34
N GLY A 39 8.00 9.13 -3.63
CA GLY A 39 8.96 9.36 -4.68
C GLY A 39 10.00 8.25 -4.87
N PRO A 40 10.94 8.44 -5.80
CA PRO A 40 11.91 7.41 -6.17
C PRO A 40 13.00 7.16 -5.11
N PHE A 41 13.23 8.10 -4.20
CA PHE A 41 14.27 8.06 -3.18
C PHE A 41 13.73 8.06 -1.74
N GLY A 42 12.41 8.18 -1.56
CA GLY A 42 11.79 8.13 -0.24
C GLY A 42 12.00 6.77 0.43
N THR A 43 12.08 6.76 1.76
CA THR A 43 12.28 5.56 2.59
C THR A 43 11.26 5.53 3.72
N TYR A 44 10.92 4.33 4.17
CA TYR A 44 10.09 4.19 5.36
C TYR A 44 10.78 4.78 6.59
N ASP A 45 10.00 5.46 7.42
CA ASP A 45 10.42 5.85 8.77
C ASP A 45 10.15 4.71 9.73
N GLN A 46 11.20 4.18 10.35
CA GLN A 46 11.13 3.02 11.24
C GLN A 46 10.23 3.28 12.47
N ASN A 47 10.34 4.47 13.07
CA ASN A 47 9.54 4.81 14.25
C ASN A 47 8.07 4.92 13.89
N GLN A 48 7.76 5.53 12.73
CA GLN A 48 6.40 5.59 12.21
C GLN A 48 5.81 4.20 11.97
N LEU A 49 6.60 3.26 11.42
CA LEU A 49 6.15 1.88 11.24
C LEU A 49 5.91 1.16 12.57
N GLN A 50 6.71 1.43 13.60
CA GLN A 50 6.52 0.84 14.93
C GLN A 50 5.24 1.37 15.60
N ARG A 51 4.99 2.68 15.51
CA ARG A 51 3.74 3.26 16.01
C ARG A 51 2.53 2.72 15.24
N GLY A 52 2.60 2.64 13.92
CA GLY A 52 1.54 2.04 13.11
C GLY A 52 1.31 0.56 13.39
N LEU A 53 2.36 -0.22 13.71
CA LEU A 53 2.22 -1.60 14.20
C LEU A 53 1.46 -1.63 15.53
N GLN A 54 1.72 -0.67 16.42
CA GLN A 54 1.02 -0.57 17.70
C GLN A 54 -0.46 -0.25 17.48
N VAL A 55 -0.79 0.74 16.65
CA VAL A 55 -2.19 1.06 16.27
C VAL A 55 -2.88 -0.16 15.66
N TYR A 56 -2.21 -0.89 14.76
CA TYR A 56 -2.76 -2.12 14.21
C TYR A 56 -3.09 -3.13 15.31
N THR A 57 -2.15 -3.38 16.21
CA THR A 57 -2.26 -4.40 17.25
C THR A 57 -3.37 -4.10 18.26
N GLU A 58 -3.46 -2.84 18.71
CA GLU A 58 -4.36 -2.43 19.78
C GLU A 58 -5.78 -2.13 19.26
N VAL A 59 -5.92 -1.69 18.02
CA VAL A 59 -7.20 -1.26 17.44
C VAL A 59 -7.66 -2.17 16.30
N CYS A 60 -6.88 -2.27 15.23
CA CYS A 60 -7.35 -2.87 13.98
C CYS A 60 -7.43 -4.40 14.02
N ALA A 61 -6.51 -5.06 14.75
CA ALA A 61 -6.39 -6.51 14.80
C ALA A 61 -7.62 -7.20 15.41
N ALA A 62 -8.45 -6.46 16.16
CA ALA A 62 -9.71 -6.98 16.70
C ALA A 62 -10.69 -7.45 15.61
N CYS A 63 -10.63 -6.84 14.42
CA CYS A 63 -11.53 -7.15 13.29
C CYS A 63 -10.81 -7.55 12.01
N HIS A 64 -9.56 -7.11 11.81
CA HIS A 64 -8.82 -7.26 10.54
C HIS A 64 -7.59 -8.14 10.70
N GLY A 65 -7.41 -9.10 9.78
CA GLY A 65 -6.19 -9.89 9.67
C GLY A 65 -5.12 -9.24 8.77
N LEU A 66 -3.88 -9.77 8.88
CA LEU A 66 -2.75 -9.49 7.99
C LEU A 66 -2.13 -10.83 7.49
N GLN A 67 -2.96 -11.74 7.02
CA GLN A 67 -2.61 -13.15 6.75
C GLN A 67 -1.48 -13.37 5.74
N TYR A 68 -1.14 -12.36 4.94
CA TYR A 68 -0.05 -12.45 3.96
C TYR A 68 1.26 -11.81 4.44
N VAL A 69 1.30 -11.30 5.68
CA VAL A 69 2.50 -10.67 6.25
C VAL A 69 3.17 -11.65 7.23
N PRO A 70 4.38 -12.16 6.94
CA PRO A 70 5.12 -13.01 7.87
C PRO A 70 5.61 -12.21 9.08
N LEU A 71 5.41 -12.73 10.29
CA LEU A 71 5.82 -12.05 11.53
C LEU A 71 7.32 -11.74 11.56
N ARG A 72 8.18 -12.62 11.02
CA ARG A 72 9.62 -12.39 10.94
C ARG A 72 10.01 -11.11 10.19
N THR A 73 9.15 -10.63 9.27
CA THR A 73 9.46 -9.42 8.49
C THR A 73 9.45 -8.14 9.34
N LEU A 74 8.91 -8.21 10.56
CA LEU A 74 9.01 -7.12 11.53
C LEU A 74 10.46 -6.83 11.95
N ALA A 75 11.38 -7.80 11.78
CA ALA A 75 12.82 -7.63 12.04
C ALA A 75 13.61 -7.18 10.80
N ASP A 76 12.98 -7.19 9.60
CA ASP A 76 13.68 -6.85 8.35
C ASP A 76 14.16 -5.40 8.35
N GLU A 77 15.35 -5.18 7.78
CA GLU A 77 15.87 -3.83 7.51
C GLU A 77 14.91 -3.09 6.54
N GLY A 78 14.58 -1.86 6.87
CA GLY A 78 13.60 -1.05 6.12
C GLY A 78 12.15 -1.32 6.48
N GLY A 79 11.91 -2.14 7.50
CA GLY A 79 10.63 -2.35 8.16
C GLY A 79 10.60 -1.75 9.57
N PRO A 80 9.70 -2.23 10.46
CA PRO A 80 9.68 -1.83 11.86
C PRO A 80 11.01 -2.08 12.59
N GLY A 81 11.83 -3.02 12.10
CA GLY A 81 13.18 -3.26 12.59
C GLY A 81 13.23 -3.69 14.05
N LEU A 82 12.25 -4.46 14.50
CA LEU A 82 12.23 -4.98 15.85
C LEU A 82 13.34 -6.03 16.04
N PRO A 83 14.02 -6.08 17.21
CA PRO A 83 14.91 -7.17 17.54
C PRO A 83 14.19 -8.53 17.43
N GLU A 84 14.90 -9.57 16.97
CA GLU A 84 14.31 -10.90 16.74
C GLU A 84 13.66 -11.52 17.99
N ASP A 85 14.21 -11.23 19.17
CA ASP A 85 13.64 -11.68 20.46
C ASP A 85 12.31 -10.97 20.76
N GLN A 86 12.22 -9.69 20.41
CA GLN A 86 10.94 -8.94 20.51
C GLN A 86 9.91 -9.46 19.50
N VAL A 87 10.31 -9.78 18.27
CA VAL A 87 9.41 -10.39 17.28
C VAL A 87 8.88 -11.72 17.78
N ARG A 88 9.72 -12.58 18.38
CA ARG A 88 9.28 -13.84 18.97
C ARG A 88 8.31 -13.64 20.15
N ALA A 89 8.60 -12.68 21.02
CA ALA A 89 7.72 -12.35 22.15
C ALA A 89 6.38 -11.78 21.66
N TYR A 90 6.41 -10.89 20.68
CA TYR A 90 5.22 -10.32 20.04
C TYR A 90 4.36 -11.43 19.39
N ALA A 91 4.98 -12.31 18.60
CA ALA A 91 4.29 -13.42 17.96
C ALA A 91 3.60 -14.33 18.97
N ALA A 92 4.33 -14.72 20.03
CA ALA A 92 3.78 -15.60 21.08
C ALA A 92 2.63 -14.97 21.88
N GLY A 93 2.61 -13.65 21.98
CA GLY A 93 1.54 -12.89 22.66
C GLY A 93 0.36 -12.52 21.78
N PHE A 94 0.45 -12.71 20.46
CA PHE A 94 -0.61 -12.30 19.55
C PHE A 94 -1.80 -13.27 19.60
N ALA A 95 -3.00 -12.74 19.82
CA ALA A 95 -4.22 -13.54 19.95
C ALA A 95 -4.73 -14.02 18.58
N VAL A 96 -5.13 -15.27 18.51
CA VAL A 96 -5.85 -15.85 17.37
C VAL A 96 -7.35 -15.74 17.65
N LEU A 97 -8.02 -14.79 16.99
CA LEU A 97 -9.44 -14.50 17.25
C LEU A 97 -10.37 -15.29 16.30
N ASP A 98 -9.95 -15.53 15.08
CA ASP A 98 -10.69 -16.32 14.09
C ASP A 98 -10.12 -17.75 14.04
N GLU A 99 -10.65 -18.62 14.88
CA GLU A 99 -10.18 -20.01 15.01
C GLU A 99 -10.42 -20.82 13.73
N GLU A 100 -11.51 -20.56 13.01
CA GLU A 100 -11.84 -21.29 11.79
C GLU A 100 -10.83 -20.98 10.67
N ALA A 101 -10.53 -19.70 10.45
CA ALA A 101 -9.57 -19.26 9.45
C ALA A 101 -8.12 -19.68 9.79
N ASN A 102 -7.81 -19.85 11.08
CA ASN A 102 -6.48 -20.21 11.56
C ASN A 102 -6.36 -21.65 12.05
N ARG A 103 -7.19 -22.55 11.55
CA ARG A 103 -7.24 -23.96 11.97
C ARG A 103 -5.91 -24.69 11.88
N TYR A 104 -4.98 -24.24 11.05
CA TYR A 104 -3.64 -24.79 10.91
C TYR A 104 -2.74 -24.61 12.16
N LEU A 105 -3.14 -23.72 13.08
CA LEU A 105 -2.45 -23.51 14.36
C LEU A 105 -2.98 -24.44 15.48
N TYR A 106 -4.08 -25.15 15.24
CA TYR A 106 -4.70 -26.00 16.25
C TYR A 106 -3.89 -27.28 16.46
N ASP A 107 -3.49 -27.52 17.70
CA ASP A 107 -2.81 -28.73 18.16
C ASP A 107 -3.84 -29.75 18.71
N ALA A 108 -4.17 -30.76 17.92
CA ALA A 108 -5.16 -31.76 18.27
C ALA A 108 -4.74 -32.67 19.45
N GLU A 109 -3.44 -32.74 19.77
CA GLU A 109 -2.97 -33.54 20.91
C GLU A 109 -3.19 -32.80 22.24
N LYS A 110 -3.13 -31.47 22.21
CA LYS A 110 -3.30 -30.61 23.38
C LYS A 110 -4.68 -30.01 23.50
N ASP A 111 -5.50 -30.12 22.44
CA ASP A 111 -6.83 -29.50 22.33
C ASP A 111 -6.78 -27.96 22.49
N GLU A 112 -5.75 -27.32 21.93
CA GLU A 112 -5.53 -25.89 22.01
C GLU A 112 -4.86 -25.32 20.74
N PHE A 113 -5.00 -24.01 20.52
CA PHE A 113 -4.21 -23.31 19.51
C PHE A 113 -2.82 -23.03 20.06
N ARG A 114 -1.79 -23.45 19.31
CA ARG A 114 -0.41 -23.15 19.68
C ARG A 114 -0.13 -21.64 19.54
N PRO A 115 0.74 -21.07 20.36
CA PRO A 115 1.23 -19.72 20.16
C PRO A 115 1.87 -19.57 18.76
N LEU A 116 1.75 -18.37 18.19
CA LEU A 116 2.44 -18.02 16.96
C LEU A 116 3.94 -17.97 17.17
N ILE A 117 4.68 -18.29 16.14
CA ILE A 117 6.14 -18.18 16.07
C ILE A 117 6.52 -17.18 14.97
N ASP A 118 7.77 -16.73 14.96
CA ASP A 118 8.28 -15.74 14.01
C ASP A 118 8.15 -16.15 12.53
N SER A 119 8.17 -17.46 12.25
CA SER A 119 7.95 -17.99 10.89
C SER A 119 6.50 -18.04 10.45
N ASP A 120 5.55 -17.87 11.36
CA ASP A 120 4.14 -17.76 11.01
C ASP A 120 3.83 -16.39 10.39
N HIS A 121 2.67 -16.30 9.79
CA HIS A 121 2.09 -15.02 9.38
C HIS A 121 1.22 -14.45 10.53
N PHE A 122 0.90 -13.18 10.44
CA PHE A 122 -0.20 -12.65 11.22
C PHE A 122 -1.46 -13.49 10.96
N PRO A 123 -2.31 -13.71 11.98
CA PRO A 123 -3.50 -14.52 11.80
C PRO A 123 -4.49 -13.84 10.86
N ALA A 124 -5.23 -14.66 10.14
CA ALA A 124 -6.43 -14.20 9.45
C ALA A 124 -7.49 -13.79 10.48
N ASN A 125 -8.25 -12.75 10.17
CA ASN A 125 -9.41 -12.34 10.96
C ASN A 125 -10.45 -11.75 9.99
N HIS A 126 -11.62 -12.35 9.96
CA HIS A 126 -12.74 -11.97 9.10
C HIS A 126 -13.96 -11.55 9.93
N ALA A 127 -13.75 -11.14 11.19
CA ALA A 127 -14.82 -10.70 12.05
C ALA A 127 -15.67 -9.62 11.37
N ALA A 128 -16.98 -9.69 11.55
CA ALA A 128 -17.95 -8.77 10.95
C ALA A 128 -17.81 -8.57 9.42
N GLY A 129 -17.18 -9.51 8.68
CA GLY A 129 -16.93 -9.39 7.26
C GLY A 129 -15.83 -8.38 6.90
N ALA A 130 -14.98 -8.03 7.86
CA ALA A 130 -13.87 -7.11 7.66
C ALA A 130 -12.85 -7.66 6.63
N PRO A 131 -12.35 -6.85 5.69
CA PRO A 131 -11.34 -7.29 4.74
C PRO A 131 -9.99 -7.47 5.41
N ASP A 132 -9.17 -8.41 4.89
CA ASP A 132 -7.76 -8.51 5.24
C ASP A 132 -6.99 -7.26 4.79
N LEU A 133 -6.12 -6.73 5.66
CA LEU A 133 -5.41 -5.48 5.42
C LEU A 133 -4.02 -5.66 4.77
N SER A 134 -3.54 -6.90 4.57
CA SER A 134 -2.17 -7.16 4.07
C SER A 134 -1.83 -6.41 2.77
N LEU A 135 -2.80 -6.22 1.88
CA LEU A 135 -2.59 -5.59 0.58
C LEU A 135 -3.44 -4.33 0.37
N ILE A 136 -4.13 -3.86 1.41
CA ILE A 136 -5.14 -2.80 1.28
C ILE A 136 -4.54 -1.52 0.69
N ALA A 137 -3.36 -1.09 1.12
CA ALA A 137 -2.70 0.11 0.65
C ALA A 137 -2.31 0.05 -0.83
N LYS A 138 -2.14 -1.14 -1.40
CA LYS A 138 -1.88 -1.32 -2.85
C LYS A 138 -3.13 -1.61 -3.66
N SER A 139 -4.20 -2.07 -3.03
CA SER A 139 -5.49 -2.32 -3.68
C SER A 139 -6.36 -1.06 -3.79
N ARG A 140 -5.99 0.01 -3.11
CA ARG A 140 -6.67 1.30 -3.15
C ARG A 140 -5.80 2.35 -3.83
N ALA A 141 -6.44 3.29 -4.51
CA ALA A 141 -5.78 4.43 -5.14
C ALA A 141 -6.49 5.71 -4.69
N GLY A 142 -5.75 6.59 -4.01
CA GLY A 142 -6.25 7.89 -3.58
C GLY A 142 -6.14 8.94 -4.68
N PHE A 143 -5.13 8.82 -5.55
CA PHE A 143 -4.84 9.81 -6.57
C PHE A 143 -4.92 9.26 -7.97
N HIS A 144 -5.52 10.05 -8.86
CA HIS A 144 -5.45 9.85 -10.29
C HIS A 144 -4.55 10.94 -10.88
N GLY A 145 -3.44 10.55 -11.51
CA GLY A 145 -2.56 11.51 -12.18
C GLY A 145 -3.27 12.24 -13.32
N PRO A 146 -2.79 13.44 -13.72
CA PRO A 146 -3.35 14.17 -14.84
C PRO A 146 -3.32 13.29 -16.09
N TYR A 147 -4.46 13.25 -16.79
CA TYR A 147 -4.64 12.44 -18.03
C TYR A 147 -4.47 10.92 -17.85
N GLY A 148 -4.52 10.38 -16.63
CA GLY A 148 -4.33 8.95 -16.37
C GLY A 148 -2.93 8.43 -16.68
N LEU A 149 -1.93 9.27 -16.85
CA LEU A 149 -0.59 8.94 -17.35
C LEU A 149 0.36 8.33 -16.30
N GLY A 150 -0.06 8.15 -15.06
CA GLY A 150 0.76 7.52 -14.02
C GLY A 150 2.02 8.30 -13.59
N ILE A 151 2.27 9.49 -14.15
CA ILE A 151 3.44 10.32 -13.78
C ILE A 151 3.38 10.70 -12.29
N ASN A 152 2.18 10.92 -11.76
CA ASN A 152 1.98 11.22 -10.36
C ASN A 152 2.45 10.05 -9.46
N GLN A 153 2.26 8.82 -9.93
CA GLN A 153 2.70 7.62 -9.22
C GLN A 153 4.23 7.52 -9.05
N LEU A 154 5.00 8.17 -9.93
CA LEU A 154 6.46 8.21 -9.80
C LEU A 154 6.91 9.06 -8.62
N PHE A 155 6.16 10.11 -8.28
CA PHE A 155 6.53 11.11 -7.26
C PHE A 155 5.75 10.93 -5.96
N LYS A 156 4.47 10.58 -6.03
CA LYS A 156 3.55 10.49 -4.87
C LYS A 156 3.00 9.08 -4.62
N GLY A 157 3.35 8.08 -5.45
CA GLY A 157 2.74 6.75 -5.36
C GLY A 157 1.32 6.72 -5.93
N ILE A 158 0.57 5.66 -5.63
CA ILE A 158 -0.82 5.48 -6.07
C ILE A 158 -1.85 6.12 -5.13
N GLY A 159 -1.40 6.70 -4.02
CA GLY A 159 -2.28 7.32 -3.03
C GLY A 159 -3.04 6.33 -2.14
N GLY A 160 -2.51 5.11 -1.99
CA GLY A 160 -3.19 4.09 -1.17
C GLY A 160 -3.04 4.33 0.32
N ALA A 161 -1.89 4.81 0.78
CA ALA A 161 -1.67 5.22 2.16
C ALA A 161 -2.51 6.46 2.49
N GLU A 162 -2.54 7.44 1.60
CA GLU A 162 -3.34 8.66 1.72
C GLU A 162 -4.83 8.35 1.79
N TYR A 163 -5.29 7.36 0.98
CA TYR A 163 -6.67 6.89 1.07
C TYR A 163 -6.97 6.30 2.46
N ILE A 164 -6.06 5.49 3.02
CA ILE A 164 -6.26 4.88 4.34
C ILE A 164 -6.29 5.96 5.42
N ALA A 165 -5.33 6.87 5.43
CA ALA A 165 -5.29 7.97 6.40
C ALA A 165 -6.55 8.85 6.29
N SER A 166 -6.93 9.23 5.06
CA SER A 166 -8.15 10.02 4.82
C SER A 166 -9.42 9.28 5.25
N LEU A 167 -9.46 7.95 5.09
CA LEU A 167 -10.57 7.13 5.55
C LEU A 167 -10.71 7.17 7.07
N MET A 168 -9.59 7.12 7.80
CA MET A 168 -9.60 7.16 9.28
C MET A 168 -10.10 8.50 9.82
N ILE A 169 -9.71 9.61 9.20
CA ILE A 169 -10.11 10.97 9.63
C ILE A 169 -11.42 11.45 9.00
N GLY A 170 -11.92 10.78 7.96
CA GLY A 170 -13.03 11.25 7.12
C GLY A 170 -14.43 11.01 7.67
N TYR A 171 -14.59 10.48 8.88
CA TYR A 171 -15.90 10.28 9.49
C TYR A 171 -16.53 11.59 9.92
N THR A 172 -17.80 11.81 9.53
CA THR A 172 -18.54 13.05 9.84
C THR A 172 -19.37 12.97 11.12
N GLY A 173 -19.58 11.73 11.62
CA GLY A 173 -20.47 11.46 12.77
C GLY A 173 -21.93 11.20 12.38
N GLU A 174 -22.27 11.30 11.09
CA GLU A 174 -23.61 10.95 10.59
C GLU A 174 -23.76 9.44 10.40
N GLU A 175 -24.92 8.91 10.75
CA GLU A 175 -25.25 7.48 10.65
C GLU A 175 -26.58 7.31 9.90
N LYS A 176 -26.70 6.20 9.19
CA LYS A 176 -27.98 5.73 8.63
C LYS A 176 -28.11 4.23 8.75
N GLU A 177 -29.33 3.75 8.80
CA GLU A 177 -29.63 2.32 8.71
C GLU A 177 -30.12 1.99 7.28
N GLU A 178 -29.47 1.02 6.65
CA GLU A 178 -29.85 0.53 5.34
C GLU A 178 -29.78 -1.01 5.31
N ALA A 179 -30.88 -1.66 4.93
CA ALA A 179 -31.00 -3.12 4.88
C ALA A 179 -30.61 -3.85 6.18
N GLY A 180 -30.85 -3.24 7.34
CA GLY A 180 -30.53 -3.80 8.66
C GLY A 180 -29.06 -3.66 9.08
N THR A 181 -28.28 -2.85 8.35
CA THR A 181 -26.90 -2.53 8.68
C THR A 181 -26.77 -1.03 8.96
N ILE A 182 -26.08 -0.67 10.03
CA ILE A 182 -25.71 0.73 10.28
C ILE A 182 -24.55 1.09 9.36
N LEU A 183 -24.69 2.19 8.65
CA LEU A 183 -23.68 2.77 7.80
C LEU A 183 -23.28 4.14 8.37
N TYR A 184 -21.99 4.42 8.33
CA TYR A 184 -21.38 5.66 8.82
C TYR A 184 -20.96 6.50 7.63
N GLU A 185 -21.27 7.80 7.66
CA GLU A 185 -20.83 8.71 6.62
C GLU A 185 -19.33 8.94 6.70
N ASN A 186 -18.67 8.85 5.54
CA ASN A 186 -17.23 9.05 5.43
C ASN A 186 -16.87 9.74 4.10
N THR A 187 -16.16 10.85 4.18
CA THR A 187 -15.84 11.70 3.01
C THR A 187 -14.84 11.06 2.04
N ALA A 188 -14.02 10.12 2.51
CA ALA A 188 -13.03 9.43 1.68
C ALA A 188 -13.54 8.13 1.07
N PHE A 189 -14.62 7.53 1.63
CA PHE A 189 -15.13 6.26 1.14
C PHE A 189 -15.96 6.43 -0.15
N PRO A 190 -15.76 5.56 -1.18
CA PRO A 190 -16.56 5.60 -2.40
C PRO A 190 -18.06 5.47 -2.10
N GLY A 191 -18.86 6.44 -2.50
CA GLY A 191 -20.29 6.48 -2.22
C GLY A 191 -20.65 7.10 -0.87
N GLY A 192 -19.67 7.54 -0.08
CA GLY A 192 -19.86 8.33 1.14
C GLY A 192 -20.35 7.55 2.38
N TRP A 193 -20.62 6.25 2.28
CA TRP A 193 -21.18 5.45 3.38
C TRP A 193 -20.46 4.12 3.53
N ILE A 194 -19.95 3.83 4.73
CA ILE A 194 -19.19 2.63 5.05
C ILE A 194 -19.81 1.89 6.26
N SER A 195 -19.77 0.56 6.25
CA SER A 195 -20.26 -0.25 7.38
C SER A 195 -19.28 -0.36 8.57
N MET A 196 -18.02 0.02 8.36
CA MET A 196 -17.04 0.08 9.43
C MET A 196 -17.31 1.30 10.31
N ALA A 197 -17.56 1.09 11.61
CA ALA A 197 -17.65 2.17 12.57
C ALA A 197 -16.31 2.92 12.69
N PRO A 198 -16.28 4.21 13.08
CA PRO A 198 -15.03 4.92 13.31
C PRO A 198 -14.09 4.13 14.22
N PRO A 199 -12.92 3.71 13.76
CA PRO A 199 -12.02 2.89 14.57
C PRO A 199 -11.09 3.72 15.44
N LEU A 200 -10.86 4.98 15.08
CA LEU A 200 -9.98 5.91 15.78
C LEU A 200 -10.73 7.18 16.15
N TYR A 201 -10.44 7.70 17.33
CA TYR A 201 -10.98 8.95 17.87
C TYR A 201 -9.88 9.94 18.26
N GLY A 202 -8.63 9.51 18.20
CA GLY A 202 -7.46 10.17 18.77
C GLY A 202 -7.25 9.85 20.24
N GLU A 203 -5.99 9.76 20.63
CA GLU A 203 -5.58 9.29 21.98
C GLU A 203 -5.98 7.82 22.24
N ASP A 204 -6.16 7.03 21.16
CA ASP A 204 -6.52 5.62 21.25
C ASP A 204 -5.33 4.75 21.68
N VAL A 205 -4.10 5.20 21.38
CA VAL A 205 -2.86 4.49 21.65
C VAL A 205 -1.87 5.41 22.36
N GLU A 206 -1.19 4.94 23.41
CA GLU A 206 -0.13 5.69 24.08
C GLU A 206 1.24 5.29 23.54
N TYR A 207 1.91 6.22 22.85
CA TYR A 207 3.23 5.98 22.26
C TYR A 207 4.36 6.13 23.27
N ALA A 208 5.22 5.12 23.34
CA ALA A 208 6.37 5.12 24.27
C ALA A 208 7.43 6.17 23.92
N ASP A 209 7.49 6.64 22.68
CA ASP A 209 8.43 7.67 22.20
C ASP A 209 7.93 9.10 22.48
N GLY A 210 6.73 9.25 23.03
CA GLY A 210 6.10 10.54 23.34
C GLY A 210 5.66 11.32 22.09
N HIS A 211 5.54 10.66 20.92
CA HIS A 211 4.96 11.26 19.74
C HIS A 211 3.48 11.60 19.98
N SER A 212 2.93 12.55 19.21
CA SER A 212 1.50 12.87 19.29
C SER A 212 0.67 11.66 18.86
N ASN A 213 -0.37 11.39 19.63
CA ASN A 213 -1.36 10.35 19.35
C ASN A 213 -2.73 10.96 19.05
N ASP A 214 -2.77 12.18 18.50
CA ASP A 214 -4.03 12.71 17.95
C ASP A 214 -4.47 11.89 16.73
N LEU A 215 -5.76 12.00 16.39
CA LEU A 215 -6.39 11.24 15.31
C LEU A 215 -5.60 11.30 13.98
N HIS A 216 -5.04 12.46 13.66
CA HIS A 216 -4.34 12.65 12.40
C HIS A 216 -3.02 11.88 12.36
N HIS A 217 -2.24 11.90 13.47
CA HIS A 217 -1.00 11.15 13.59
C HIS A 217 -1.23 9.64 13.66
N GLU A 218 -2.24 9.17 14.39
CA GLU A 218 -2.59 7.74 14.41
C GLU A 218 -3.01 7.26 13.01
N ALA A 219 -3.76 8.08 12.27
CA ALA A 219 -4.17 7.76 10.89
C ALA A 219 -2.97 7.70 9.93
N GLU A 220 -2.00 8.61 10.04
CA GLU A 220 -0.76 8.55 9.27
C GLU A 220 0.08 7.32 9.62
N ASP A 221 0.26 7.03 10.90
CA ASP A 221 1.10 5.94 11.38
C ASP A 221 0.54 4.57 10.92
N ILE A 222 -0.77 4.35 11.07
CA ILE A 222 -1.39 3.11 10.59
C ILE A 222 -1.33 3.00 9.06
N ALA A 223 -1.53 4.10 8.33
CA ALA A 223 -1.46 4.10 6.87
C ALA A 223 -0.04 3.78 6.37
N ALA A 224 0.98 4.32 7.01
CA ALA A 224 2.38 4.01 6.71
C ALA A 224 2.71 2.54 6.98
N PHE A 225 2.27 1.99 8.12
CA PHE A 225 2.44 0.58 8.45
C PHE A 225 1.75 -0.34 7.43
N LEU A 226 0.51 -0.05 7.06
CA LEU A 226 -0.21 -0.85 6.07
C LEU A 226 0.39 -0.73 4.66
N MET A 227 1.01 0.41 4.32
CA MET A 227 1.77 0.51 3.08
C MET A 227 3.03 -0.37 3.11
N TRP A 228 3.74 -0.41 4.23
CA TRP A 228 4.86 -1.33 4.42
C TRP A 228 4.39 -2.79 4.38
N ALA A 229 3.31 -3.14 5.06
CA ALA A 229 2.73 -4.48 5.05
C ALA A 229 2.43 -4.96 3.62
N ALA A 230 1.88 -4.07 2.78
CA ALA A 230 1.57 -4.36 1.38
C ALA A 230 2.80 -4.42 0.47
N GLU A 231 3.90 -3.76 0.83
CA GLU A 231 5.14 -3.75 0.04
C GLU A 231 6.41 -3.66 0.92
N PRO A 232 6.75 -4.69 1.69
CA PRO A 232 7.90 -4.66 2.60
C PRO A 232 9.25 -4.55 1.87
N LYS A 233 9.31 -4.87 0.59
CA LYS A 233 10.51 -4.75 -0.26
C LYS A 233 10.53 -3.51 -1.16
N MET A 234 9.71 -2.49 -0.88
CA MET A 234 9.64 -1.28 -1.70
C MET A 234 10.99 -0.57 -1.82
N MET A 235 11.76 -0.47 -0.74
CA MET A 235 13.10 0.17 -0.75
C MET A 235 14.06 -0.57 -1.67
N ALA A 236 14.13 -1.89 -1.57
CA ALA A 236 14.94 -2.73 -2.44
C ALA A 236 14.51 -2.61 -3.91
N ARG A 237 13.20 -2.56 -4.17
CA ARG A 237 12.66 -2.35 -5.53
C ARG A 237 13.06 -1.01 -6.11
N LYS A 238 12.96 0.08 -5.33
CA LYS A 238 13.36 1.44 -5.75
C LYS A 238 14.84 1.49 -6.08
N GLN A 239 15.70 0.94 -5.22
CA GLN A 239 17.15 0.87 -5.43
C GLN A 239 17.50 0.08 -6.70
N ALA A 240 16.94 -1.13 -6.85
CA ALA A 240 17.16 -1.95 -8.04
C ALA A 240 16.65 -1.26 -9.31
N GLY A 241 15.50 -0.58 -9.24
CA GLY A 241 14.94 0.21 -10.32
C GLY A 241 15.85 1.35 -10.75
N PHE A 242 16.37 2.12 -9.80
CA PHE A 242 17.31 3.22 -10.09
C PHE A 242 18.60 2.73 -10.77
N VAL A 243 19.22 1.68 -10.21
CA VAL A 243 20.43 1.06 -10.80
C VAL A 243 20.13 0.51 -12.19
N GLY A 244 18.97 -0.14 -12.36
CA GLY A 244 18.53 -0.66 -13.66
C GLY A 244 18.35 0.42 -14.71
N VAL A 245 17.69 1.52 -14.38
CA VAL A 245 17.50 2.66 -15.29
C VAL A 245 18.85 3.28 -15.68
N LEU A 246 19.75 3.50 -14.72
CA LEU A 246 21.08 4.03 -14.98
C LEU A 246 21.87 3.11 -15.92
N PHE A 247 21.90 1.81 -15.63
CA PHE A 247 22.58 0.81 -16.45
C PHE A 247 22.01 0.78 -17.88
N LEU A 248 20.71 0.72 -18.04
CA LEU A 248 20.05 0.67 -19.34
C LEU A 248 20.27 1.96 -20.15
N THR A 249 20.31 3.12 -19.49
CA THR A 249 20.61 4.41 -20.15
C THR A 249 22.04 4.43 -20.71
N ILE A 250 23.01 3.96 -19.90
CA ILE A 250 24.42 3.85 -20.34
C ILE A 250 24.50 2.84 -21.51
N LEU A 251 23.91 1.67 -21.36
CA LEU A 251 23.93 0.63 -22.40
C LEU A 251 23.30 1.14 -23.70
N ALA A 252 22.13 1.76 -23.64
CA ALA A 252 21.46 2.32 -24.82
C ALA A 252 22.31 3.39 -25.50
N SER A 253 22.97 4.25 -24.72
CA SER A 253 23.87 5.27 -25.24
C SER A 253 25.06 4.66 -25.98
N LEU A 254 25.71 3.65 -25.40
CA LEU A 254 26.83 2.95 -26.02
C LEU A 254 26.41 2.22 -27.29
N LEU A 255 25.27 1.52 -27.27
CA LEU A 255 24.72 0.86 -28.44
C LEU A 255 24.37 1.86 -29.55
N TYR A 256 23.79 3.00 -29.22
CA TYR A 256 23.51 4.08 -30.16
C TYR A 256 24.80 4.60 -30.81
N LEU A 257 25.82 4.90 -30.01
CA LEU A 257 27.11 5.39 -30.52
C LEU A 257 27.80 4.36 -31.39
N THR A 258 27.78 3.08 -31.00
CA THR A 258 28.34 1.97 -31.79
C THR A 258 27.60 1.83 -33.12
N ASN A 259 26.27 1.81 -33.10
CA ASN A 259 25.46 1.75 -34.31
C ASN A 259 25.73 2.94 -35.24
N LYS A 260 25.76 4.16 -34.64
CA LYS A 260 26.10 5.37 -35.43
C LYS A 260 27.46 5.26 -36.08
N ARG A 261 28.47 4.71 -35.41
CA ARG A 261 29.84 4.53 -35.93
C ARG A 261 29.89 3.48 -37.03
N LEU A 262 29.22 2.35 -36.89
CA LEU A 262 29.13 1.28 -37.87
C LEU A 262 28.45 1.74 -39.17
N TRP A 263 27.40 2.54 -39.07
CA TRP A 263 26.64 3.02 -40.22
C TRP A 263 27.20 4.30 -40.85
N ALA A 264 28.15 5.00 -40.22
CA ALA A 264 28.74 6.24 -40.74
C ALA A 264 29.29 6.09 -42.15
N PRO A 265 30.06 5.01 -42.52
CA PRO A 265 30.60 4.85 -43.88
C PRO A 265 29.52 4.65 -44.97
N HIS A 266 28.32 4.19 -44.56
CA HIS A 266 27.24 3.86 -45.51
C HIS A 266 26.24 5.03 -45.69
N LYS A 267 26.21 6.01 -44.79
CA LYS A 267 25.32 7.17 -44.88
C LYS A 267 25.76 8.27 -45.89
N GLY A 268 26.99 8.23 -46.38
CA GLY A 268 27.57 9.27 -47.26
C GLY A 268 27.49 8.99 -48.74
N LYS A 269 27.02 7.82 -49.19
CA LYS A 269 26.90 7.50 -50.63
C LYS A 269 25.47 7.80 -51.10
N LYS A 270 25.20 9.08 -51.40
CA LYS A 270 24.11 9.42 -52.32
C LYS A 270 24.64 9.11 -53.72
N HIS A 271 24.08 8.10 -54.41
CA HIS A 271 24.15 7.93 -55.85
C HIS A 271 23.22 8.93 -56.51
#